data_edb0df8c77f6ad4c4cc873fcc6e2e7c0
#
_entry.id   edb0df8c77f6ad4c4cc873fcc6e2e7c0
#
_cell.length_a   1.000
_cell.length_b   1.000
_cell.length_c   1.000
_cell.angle_alpha   90.00
_cell.angle_beta   90.00
_cell.angle_gamma   90.00
#
_symmetry.space_group_name_H-M   'P 1'
#
loop_
_entity.id
_entity.type
_entity.pdbx_description
1 polymer ?
#
loop_
_entity_poly.entity_id
_entity_poly.type
_entity_poly.pdbx_seq_one_letter_code
_entity_poly.pdbx_strand_id
1 'polypeptide(L)'
;MRHTPPEFGKRVSSGTMVSMLKTTIDLSAIAYNVRLIKEKVGPEVKLMCVVKADAYGHGAAKVVPVMASAGADCFGVATLREAVELRRAGVDSPIVAWIWQTEEILEEALACGIEVAVNSLEQAHQLVKSEIPAEIYVKVETGMHRAGVDEDDWVETFKVLRDAPHIKVLG
;
A
#
# COMPACT_ATOMS: atom_id res chain seq x y z
N MET A 1 -6.32 55.74 27.63
CA MET A 1 -6.63 54.48 28.33
C MET A 1 -6.14 53.35 27.45
N ARG A 2 -5.07 52.68 27.81
CA ARG A 2 -4.50 51.55 27.06
C ARG A 2 -5.02 50.28 27.69
N HIS A 3 -5.80 49.48 26.92
CA HIS A 3 -6.25 48.17 27.36
C HIS A 3 -5.11 47.17 27.22
N THR A 4 -4.65 46.66 28.35
CA THR A 4 -3.75 45.49 28.44
C THR A 4 -4.57 44.20 28.28
N PRO A 5 -4.19 43.27 27.41
CA PRO A 5 -4.87 41.97 27.31
C PRO A 5 -4.52 41.11 28.52
N PRO A 6 -5.43 40.19 28.93
CA PRO A 6 -5.19 39.32 30.07
C PRO A 6 -4.10 38.27 29.78
N GLU A 7 -3.21 38.10 30.74
CA GLU A 7 -2.20 37.04 30.73
C GLU A 7 -2.86 35.64 30.79
N PHE A 8 -2.79 34.91 29.69
CA PHE A 8 -3.04 33.47 29.67
C PHE A 8 -1.70 32.76 29.95
N GLY A 9 -1.46 32.41 31.18
CA GLY A 9 -0.25 31.69 31.58
C GLY A 9 -0.40 30.93 32.89
N LYS A 10 -1.34 30.00 32.99
CA LYS A 10 -1.27 28.96 34.02
C LYS A 10 -0.70 27.70 33.37
N ARG A 11 0.58 27.38 33.71
CA ARG A 11 1.14 26.04 33.52
C ARG A 11 0.21 25.04 34.19
N VAL A 12 -0.44 24.23 33.39
CA VAL A 12 -1.06 23.00 33.89
C VAL A 12 0.08 22.06 34.22
N SER A 13 0.21 21.69 35.48
CA SER A 13 1.11 20.65 35.96
C SER A 13 0.90 19.40 35.13
N SER A 14 2.00 18.74 34.72
CA SER A 14 2.01 17.45 34.05
C SER A 14 1.43 16.35 34.95
N GLY A 15 0.13 16.35 35.11
CA GLY A 15 -0.59 15.19 35.59
C GLY A 15 -0.51 14.11 34.51
N THR A 16 -0.05 12.93 34.88
CA THR A 16 -0.07 11.75 34.01
C THR A 16 -1.48 11.59 33.49
N MET A 17 -1.71 11.90 32.19
CA MET A 17 -2.99 11.62 31.56
C MET A 17 -3.14 10.11 31.54
N VAL A 18 -3.96 9.58 32.42
CA VAL A 18 -4.40 8.18 32.34
C VAL A 18 -5.22 8.09 31.06
N SER A 19 -4.67 7.44 30.03
CA SER A 19 -5.42 7.18 28.80
C SER A 19 -6.66 6.33 29.17
N MET A 20 -7.85 6.93 29.02
CA MET A 20 -9.11 6.22 29.29
C MET A 20 -9.46 5.24 28.16
N LEU A 21 -8.71 5.24 27.06
CA LEU A 21 -8.89 4.34 25.92
C LEU A 21 -7.64 3.46 25.75
N LYS A 22 -7.84 2.15 25.81
CA LYS A 22 -6.81 1.16 25.50
C LYS A 22 -7.24 0.33 24.28
N THR A 23 -6.45 0.36 23.23
CA THR A 23 -6.61 -0.52 22.06
C THR A 23 -5.65 -1.70 22.21
N THR A 24 -6.15 -2.92 22.05
CA THR A 24 -5.34 -4.14 22.08
C THR A 24 -5.45 -4.83 20.71
N ILE A 25 -4.32 -5.11 20.08
CA ILE A 25 -4.26 -5.88 18.83
C ILE A 25 -3.87 -7.31 19.17
N ASP A 26 -4.75 -8.24 18.82
CA ASP A 26 -4.51 -9.68 19.00
C ASP A 26 -3.87 -10.27 17.75
N LEU A 27 -2.56 -10.43 17.79
CA LEU A 27 -1.78 -11.00 16.68
C LEU A 27 -2.12 -12.47 16.42
N SER A 28 -2.55 -13.22 17.44
CA SER A 28 -2.92 -14.64 17.29
C SER A 28 -4.24 -14.78 16.52
N ALA A 29 -5.20 -13.89 16.75
CA ALA A 29 -6.43 -13.84 15.99
C ALA A 29 -6.18 -13.46 14.51
N ILE A 30 -5.27 -12.53 14.24
CA ILE A 30 -4.87 -12.16 12.88
C ILE A 30 -4.23 -13.38 12.17
N ALA A 31 -3.28 -14.06 12.81
CA ALA A 31 -2.66 -15.25 12.25
C ALA A 31 -3.67 -16.38 11.99
N TYR A 32 -4.62 -16.59 12.93
CA TYR A 32 -5.69 -17.56 12.75
C TYR A 32 -6.55 -17.27 11.52
N ASN A 33 -6.96 -16.01 11.35
CA ASN A 33 -7.80 -15.60 10.23
C ASN A 33 -7.09 -15.80 8.88
N VAL A 34 -5.80 -15.47 8.79
CA VAL A 34 -5.01 -15.70 7.57
C VAL A 34 -4.95 -17.19 7.24
N ARG A 35 -4.62 -18.04 8.22
CA ARG A 35 -4.58 -19.50 8.01
C ARG A 35 -5.93 -20.05 7.55
N LEU A 36 -7.01 -19.61 8.19
CA LEU A 36 -8.36 -20.06 7.84
C LEU A 36 -8.74 -19.69 6.39
N ILE A 37 -8.39 -18.48 5.95
CA ILE A 37 -8.66 -18.05 4.58
C ILE A 37 -7.78 -18.84 3.61
N LYS A 38 -6.48 -18.99 3.89
CA LYS A 38 -5.55 -19.74 3.05
C LYS A 38 -5.97 -21.22 2.89
N GLU A 39 -6.42 -21.84 3.97
CA GLU A 39 -6.98 -23.20 3.94
C GLU A 39 -8.20 -23.31 3.03
N LYS A 40 -9.12 -22.32 3.11
CA LYS A 40 -10.35 -22.30 2.30
C LYS A 40 -10.08 -22.09 0.81
N VAL A 41 -9.13 -21.21 0.45
CA VAL A 41 -8.83 -20.92 -0.96
C VAL A 41 -7.90 -21.96 -1.59
N GLY A 42 -7.19 -22.73 -0.77
CA GLY A 42 -6.28 -23.77 -1.21
C GLY A 42 -4.86 -23.29 -1.56
N PRO A 43 -3.93 -24.22 -1.77
CA PRO A 43 -2.51 -23.90 -1.97
C PRO A 43 -2.23 -23.18 -3.29
N GLU A 44 -3.03 -23.43 -4.32
CA GLU A 44 -2.83 -22.88 -5.68
C GLU A 44 -3.23 -21.39 -5.78
N VAL A 45 -4.01 -20.89 -4.81
CA VAL A 45 -4.46 -19.48 -4.81
C VAL A 45 -3.53 -18.64 -3.95
N LYS A 46 -2.94 -17.59 -4.54
CA LYS A 46 -2.17 -16.61 -3.80
C LYS A 46 -3.09 -15.72 -2.97
N LEU A 47 -2.78 -15.58 -1.69
CA LEU A 47 -3.51 -14.73 -0.75
C LEU A 47 -2.78 -13.40 -0.56
N MET A 48 -3.39 -12.31 -1.04
CA MET A 48 -2.95 -10.96 -0.76
C MET A 48 -3.65 -10.40 0.48
N CYS A 49 -2.88 -10.02 1.50
CA CYS A 49 -3.39 -9.31 2.67
C CYS A 49 -3.27 -7.80 2.47
N VAL A 50 -4.41 -7.09 2.53
CA VAL A 50 -4.45 -5.63 2.38
C VAL A 50 -4.18 -4.96 3.71
N VAL A 51 -3.09 -4.18 3.78
CA VAL A 51 -2.59 -3.56 5.02
C VAL A 51 -2.41 -2.04 4.90
N LYS A 52 -3.11 -1.41 3.95
CA LYS A 52 -3.14 0.05 3.76
C LYS A 52 -3.62 0.78 5.02
N ALA A 53 -3.31 2.08 5.13
CA ALA A 53 -3.67 2.92 6.27
C ALA A 53 -3.20 2.31 7.62
N ASP A 54 -1.92 1.88 7.65
CA ASP A 54 -1.31 1.21 8.81
C ASP A 54 -2.11 -0.02 9.27
N ALA A 55 -2.57 -0.85 8.31
CA ALA A 55 -3.48 -1.97 8.54
C ALA A 55 -4.77 -1.54 9.28
N TYR A 56 -5.33 -0.38 8.86
CA TYR A 56 -6.46 0.28 9.52
C TYR A 56 -6.23 0.51 11.04
N GLY A 57 -5.01 0.94 11.40
CA GLY A 57 -4.61 1.23 12.77
C GLY A 57 -4.19 0.00 13.59
N HIS A 58 -4.03 -1.16 12.95
CA HIS A 58 -3.49 -2.36 13.64
C HIS A 58 -1.96 -2.37 13.71
N GLY A 59 -1.28 -1.44 13.01
CA GLY A 59 0.17 -1.38 12.95
C GLY A 59 0.76 -2.29 11.88
N ALA A 60 0.77 -1.85 10.62
CA ALA A 60 1.15 -2.68 9.47
C ALA A 60 2.52 -3.35 9.63
N ALA A 61 3.54 -2.63 10.10
CA ALA A 61 4.86 -3.18 10.35
C ALA A 61 4.88 -4.32 11.39
N LYS A 62 3.90 -4.38 12.28
CA LYS A 62 3.77 -5.45 13.29
C LYS A 62 2.94 -6.63 12.80
N VAL A 63 1.86 -6.37 12.05
CA VAL A 63 0.94 -7.42 11.63
C VAL A 63 1.43 -8.16 10.38
N VAL A 64 2.15 -7.50 9.47
CA VAL A 64 2.65 -8.09 8.22
C VAL A 64 3.54 -9.33 8.46
N PRO A 65 4.55 -9.32 9.34
CA PRO A 65 5.35 -10.51 9.61
C PRO A 65 4.53 -11.69 10.14
N VAL A 66 3.50 -11.39 10.96
CA VAL A 66 2.60 -12.40 11.50
C VAL A 66 1.72 -13.00 10.41
N MET A 67 1.17 -12.16 9.52
CA MET A 67 0.38 -12.60 8.37
C MET A 67 1.21 -13.45 7.39
N ALA A 68 2.45 -13.01 7.08
CA ALA A 68 3.37 -13.76 6.23
C ALA A 68 3.66 -15.15 6.80
N SER A 69 3.98 -15.23 8.10
CA SER A 69 4.21 -16.49 8.79
C SER A 69 2.96 -17.39 8.86
N ALA A 70 1.78 -16.81 8.72
CA ALA A 70 0.50 -17.51 8.73
C ALA A 70 0.04 -17.96 7.33
N GLY A 71 0.78 -17.62 6.25
CA GLY A 71 0.52 -18.09 4.89
C GLY A 71 -0.01 -17.03 3.93
N ALA A 72 0.11 -15.72 4.27
CA ALA A 72 -0.09 -14.67 3.29
C ALA A 72 1.06 -14.67 2.28
N ASP A 73 0.74 -14.64 0.98
CA ASP A 73 1.71 -14.70 -0.11
C ASP A 73 2.26 -13.32 -0.49
N CYS A 74 1.45 -12.28 -0.36
CA CYS A 74 1.81 -10.90 -0.67
C CYS A 74 0.96 -9.89 0.11
N PHE A 75 1.35 -8.62 0.03
CA PHE A 75 0.67 -7.55 0.76
C PHE A 75 0.26 -6.43 -0.19
N GLY A 76 -0.89 -5.82 0.11
CA GLY A 76 -1.42 -4.72 -0.68
C GLY A 76 -1.53 -3.44 0.15
N VAL A 77 -1.07 -2.33 -0.40
CA VAL A 77 -1.16 -1.00 0.21
C VAL A 77 -1.74 0.01 -0.77
N ALA A 78 -2.18 1.16 -0.27
CA ALA A 78 -2.75 2.18 -1.14
C ALA A 78 -1.65 2.95 -1.88
N THR A 79 -0.65 3.46 -1.17
CA THR A 79 0.32 4.41 -1.70
C THR A 79 1.73 3.84 -1.80
N LEU A 80 2.56 4.43 -2.67
CA LEU A 80 3.98 4.08 -2.76
C LEU A 80 4.71 4.34 -1.45
N ARG A 81 4.34 5.39 -0.72
CA ARG A 81 4.92 5.71 0.58
C ARG A 81 4.70 4.60 1.60
N GLU A 82 3.46 4.09 1.73
CA GLU A 82 3.17 2.96 2.61
C GLU A 82 3.99 1.72 2.25
N ALA A 83 4.16 1.46 0.94
CA ALA A 83 4.96 0.32 0.47
C ALA A 83 6.44 0.47 0.86
N VAL A 84 7.03 1.63 0.61
CA VAL A 84 8.43 1.93 0.94
C VAL A 84 8.65 1.89 2.45
N GLU A 85 7.72 2.41 3.26
CA GLU A 85 7.78 2.33 4.72
C GLU A 85 7.79 0.87 5.22
N LEU A 86 6.94 0.00 4.65
CA LEU A 86 6.96 -1.43 4.97
C LEU A 86 8.27 -2.09 4.56
N ARG A 87 8.80 -1.78 3.39
CA ARG A 87 10.09 -2.29 2.93
C ARG A 87 11.22 -1.87 3.85
N ARG A 88 11.25 -0.59 4.28
CA ARG A 88 12.20 -0.07 5.27
C ARG A 88 12.05 -0.71 6.66
N ALA A 89 10.84 -1.16 7.01
CA ALA A 89 10.59 -1.92 8.23
C ALA A 89 11.01 -3.40 8.15
N GLY A 90 11.64 -3.83 7.04
CA GLY A 90 12.18 -5.20 6.87
C GLY A 90 11.18 -6.21 6.33
N VAL A 91 10.12 -5.77 5.66
CA VAL A 91 9.20 -6.67 4.96
C VAL A 91 9.80 -7.09 3.62
N ASP A 92 10.13 -8.37 3.45
CA ASP A 92 10.71 -8.92 2.21
C ASP A 92 9.64 -9.49 1.25
N SER A 93 8.45 -9.79 1.74
CA SER A 93 7.35 -10.31 0.92
C SER A 93 6.98 -9.34 -0.22
N PRO A 94 6.40 -9.82 -1.34
CA PRO A 94 5.88 -8.96 -2.40
C PRO A 94 4.88 -7.94 -1.86
N ILE A 95 5.01 -6.69 -2.29
CA ILE A 95 4.13 -5.58 -1.90
C ILE A 95 3.62 -4.90 -3.16
N VAL A 96 2.30 -4.77 -3.28
CA VAL A 96 1.61 -4.08 -4.38
C VAL A 96 1.04 -2.75 -3.89
N ALA A 97 1.38 -1.65 -4.56
CA ALA A 97 0.78 -0.34 -4.34
C ALA A 97 -0.12 0.04 -5.53
N TRP A 98 -1.34 0.53 -5.29
CA TRP A 98 -2.32 0.77 -6.36
C TRP A 98 -2.85 2.19 -6.48
N ILE A 99 -2.42 3.13 -5.61
CA ILE A 99 -2.71 4.55 -5.75
C ILE A 99 -1.39 5.31 -5.77
N TRP A 100 -1.06 5.89 -6.90
CA TRP A 100 0.13 6.72 -7.05
C TRP A 100 -0.10 7.75 -8.16
N GLN A 101 0.64 8.85 -8.10
CA GLN A 101 0.59 9.93 -9.08
C GLN A 101 1.97 10.13 -9.70
N THR A 102 2.00 10.84 -10.81
CA THR A 102 3.18 11.03 -11.65
C THR A 102 4.35 11.74 -10.96
N GLU A 103 4.12 12.44 -9.85
CA GLU A 103 5.13 13.21 -9.12
C GLU A 103 5.60 12.52 -7.82
N GLU A 104 5.17 11.28 -7.58
CA GLU A 104 5.50 10.56 -6.36
C GLU A 104 6.87 9.85 -6.46
N ILE A 105 7.27 9.25 -5.34
CA ILE A 105 8.51 8.49 -5.14
C ILE A 105 8.55 7.17 -5.94
N LEU A 106 8.12 7.21 -7.22
CA LEU A 106 8.01 6.02 -8.06
C LEU A 106 9.36 5.32 -8.22
N GLU A 107 10.40 6.07 -8.53
CA GLU A 107 11.75 5.51 -8.74
C GLU A 107 12.28 4.81 -7.48
N GLU A 108 12.08 5.41 -6.30
CA GLU A 108 12.45 4.79 -5.03
C GLU A 108 11.66 3.51 -4.79
N ALA A 109 10.35 3.51 -5.05
CA ALA A 109 9.50 2.35 -4.87
C ALA A 109 9.94 1.19 -5.79
N LEU A 110 10.17 1.46 -7.08
CA LEU A 110 10.64 0.47 -8.03
C LEU A 110 12.01 -0.08 -7.64
N ALA A 111 12.95 0.79 -7.22
CA ALA A 111 14.27 0.37 -6.74
C ALA A 111 14.19 -0.51 -5.48
N CYS A 112 13.15 -0.36 -4.67
CA CYS A 112 12.86 -1.21 -3.52
C CYS A 112 12.08 -2.49 -3.89
N GLY A 113 11.84 -2.78 -5.16
CA GLY A 113 11.11 -3.96 -5.60
C GLY A 113 9.62 -3.91 -5.22
N ILE A 114 9.01 -2.73 -5.23
CA ILE A 114 7.57 -2.59 -5.04
C ILE A 114 6.87 -2.81 -6.37
N GLU A 115 5.88 -3.71 -6.37
CA GLU A 115 4.98 -3.93 -7.50
C GLU A 115 3.95 -2.80 -7.54
N VAL A 116 3.61 -2.29 -8.72
CA VAL A 116 2.68 -1.17 -8.85
C VAL A 116 1.49 -1.51 -9.76
N ALA A 117 0.32 -0.98 -9.42
CA ALA A 117 -0.83 -1.08 -10.29
C ALA A 117 -0.91 0.15 -11.20
N VAL A 118 -1.07 -0.07 -12.50
CA VAL A 118 -1.30 0.96 -13.52
C VAL A 118 -2.80 1.18 -13.66
N ASN A 119 -3.24 2.42 -13.49
CA ASN A 119 -4.66 2.80 -13.51
C ASN A 119 -5.02 3.74 -14.68
N SER A 120 -4.02 4.16 -15.48
CA SER A 120 -4.24 5.03 -16.64
C SER A 120 -3.13 4.85 -17.67
N LEU A 121 -3.41 5.26 -18.91
CA LEU A 121 -2.42 5.32 -19.98
C LEU A 121 -1.23 6.25 -19.64
N GLU A 122 -1.51 7.36 -18.94
CA GLU A 122 -0.47 8.29 -18.47
C GLU A 122 0.51 7.61 -17.51
N GLN A 123 0.01 6.83 -16.56
CA GLN A 123 0.86 6.05 -15.65
C GLN A 123 1.70 5.00 -16.40
N ALA A 124 1.13 4.35 -17.43
CA ALA A 124 1.89 3.42 -18.28
C ALA A 124 3.07 4.14 -18.99
N HIS A 125 2.82 5.29 -19.59
CA HIS A 125 3.87 6.09 -20.22
C HIS A 125 4.96 6.53 -19.23
N GLN A 126 4.57 6.89 -18.00
CA GLN A 126 5.54 7.28 -16.97
C GLN A 126 6.43 6.10 -16.55
N LEU A 127 5.87 4.91 -16.36
CA LEU A 127 6.64 3.71 -16.05
C LEU A 127 7.64 3.39 -17.16
N VAL A 128 7.20 3.44 -18.41
CA VAL A 128 8.08 3.20 -19.56
C VAL A 128 9.21 4.22 -19.61
N LYS A 129 8.91 5.50 -19.34
CA LYS A 129 9.91 6.58 -19.33
C LYS A 129 10.92 6.46 -18.17
N SER A 130 10.59 5.81 -17.07
CA SER A 130 11.51 5.66 -15.94
C SER A 130 12.71 4.78 -16.26
N GLU A 131 12.60 3.88 -17.26
CA GLU A 131 13.62 2.88 -17.63
C GLU A 131 14.04 1.95 -16.47
N ILE A 132 13.34 2.00 -15.33
CA ILE A 132 13.60 1.14 -14.16
C ILE A 132 12.82 -0.16 -14.34
N PRO A 133 13.43 -1.34 -14.12
CA PRO A 133 12.72 -2.61 -14.13
C PRO A 133 11.55 -2.60 -13.16
N ALA A 134 10.36 -2.95 -13.65
CA ALA A 134 9.14 -2.93 -12.85
C ALA A 134 8.27 -4.17 -13.08
N GLU A 135 7.75 -4.73 -12.01
CA GLU A 135 6.68 -5.73 -12.01
C GLU A 135 5.36 -5.02 -11.73
N ILE A 136 4.37 -5.22 -12.60
CA ILE A 136 3.14 -4.40 -12.55
C ILE A 136 1.87 -5.23 -12.71
N TYR A 137 0.77 -4.64 -12.26
CA TYR A 137 -0.60 -5.06 -12.57
C TYR A 137 -1.31 -3.95 -13.34
N VAL A 138 -2.10 -4.31 -14.34
CA VAL A 138 -2.97 -3.35 -15.03
C VAL A 138 -4.35 -3.44 -14.43
N LYS A 139 -4.80 -2.36 -13.82
CA LYS A 139 -6.15 -2.26 -13.30
C LYS A 139 -7.06 -1.67 -14.35
N VAL A 140 -8.06 -2.42 -14.77
CA VAL A 140 -9.08 -1.99 -15.74
C VAL A 140 -10.33 -1.47 -15.02
N GLU A 141 -10.95 -0.42 -15.60
CA GLU A 141 -12.24 0.08 -15.12
C GLU A 141 -13.38 -0.85 -15.59
N THR A 142 -14.21 -1.28 -14.65
CA THR A 142 -15.32 -2.22 -14.92
C THR A 142 -16.67 -1.73 -14.41
N GLY A 143 -16.81 -0.41 -14.14
CA GLY A 143 -18.08 0.22 -13.80
C GLY A 143 -18.15 0.94 -12.46
N MET A 144 -17.10 0.87 -11.61
CA MET A 144 -17.06 1.61 -10.35
C MET A 144 -16.64 3.07 -10.55
N HIS A 145 -15.94 3.39 -11.63
CA HIS A 145 -15.47 4.73 -12.02
C HIS A 145 -14.68 5.44 -10.89
N ARG A 146 -13.82 4.70 -10.19
CA ARG A 146 -12.96 5.26 -9.15
C ARG A 146 -11.48 5.29 -9.54
N ALA A 147 -11.01 4.24 -10.17
CA ALA A 147 -9.65 4.11 -10.70
C ALA A 147 -9.58 2.85 -11.57
N GLY A 148 -8.75 2.90 -12.60
CA GLY A 148 -8.55 1.84 -13.58
C GLY A 148 -8.43 2.45 -14.97
N VAL A 149 -7.76 1.77 -15.88
CA VAL A 149 -7.65 2.17 -17.28
C VAL A 149 -9.03 2.07 -17.91
N ASP A 150 -9.49 3.16 -18.53
CA ASP A 150 -10.75 3.20 -19.25
C ASP A 150 -10.72 2.31 -20.51
N GLU A 151 -11.89 1.84 -20.95
CA GLU A 151 -12.01 0.91 -22.07
C GLU A 151 -11.38 1.46 -23.36
N ASP A 152 -11.52 2.75 -23.60
CA ASP A 152 -10.96 3.42 -24.78
C ASP A 152 -9.43 3.41 -24.80
N ASP A 153 -8.79 3.32 -23.63
CA ASP A 153 -7.33 3.34 -23.46
C ASP A 153 -6.70 1.94 -23.34
N TRP A 154 -7.46 0.86 -23.24
CA TRP A 154 -6.92 -0.48 -22.99
C TRP A 154 -5.89 -0.89 -24.03
N VAL A 155 -6.24 -0.79 -25.31
CA VAL A 155 -5.38 -1.27 -26.40
C VAL A 155 -4.03 -0.54 -26.39
N GLU A 156 -4.05 0.78 -26.25
CA GLU A 156 -2.82 1.58 -26.25
C GLU A 156 -2.01 1.32 -24.97
N THR A 157 -2.65 1.23 -23.80
CA THR A 157 -1.97 0.91 -22.55
C THR A 157 -1.22 -0.41 -22.61
N PHE A 158 -1.88 -1.48 -23.09
CA PHE A 158 -1.24 -2.79 -23.20
C PHE A 158 -0.12 -2.79 -24.25
N LYS A 159 -0.27 -2.06 -25.34
CA LYS A 159 0.78 -1.92 -26.36
C LYS A 159 2.01 -1.21 -25.81
N VAL A 160 1.84 -0.07 -25.15
CA VAL A 160 2.90 0.71 -24.51
C VAL A 160 3.69 -0.14 -23.51
N LEU A 161 3.00 -0.88 -22.66
CA LEU A 161 3.62 -1.73 -21.63
C LEU A 161 4.32 -2.95 -22.23
N ARG A 162 3.73 -3.61 -23.24
CA ARG A 162 4.31 -4.76 -23.93
C ARG A 162 5.62 -4.42 -24.65
N ASP A 163 5.67 -3.23 -25.26
CA ASP A 163 6.81 -2.81 -26.08
C ASP A 163 8.00 -2.30 -25.21
N ALA A 164 7.85 -2.27 -23.88
CA ALA A 164 8.86 -1.85 -22.90
C ALA A 164 9.54 -3.07 -22.23
N PRO A 165 10.78 -3.43 -22.61
CA PRO A 165 11.41 -4.70 -22.16
C PRO A 165 11.75 -4.74 -20.66
N HIS A 166 11.79 -3.59 -19.99
CA HIS A 166 12.02 -3.48 -18.54
C HIS A 166 10.74 -3.59 -17.71
N ILE A 167 9.56 -3.68 -18.36
CA ILE A 167 8.27 -3.82 -17.69
C ILE A 167 7.80 -5.26 -17.80
N LYS A 168 7.46 -5.86 -16.64
CA LYS A 168 6.86 -7.19 -16.56
C LYS A 168 5.43 -7.09 -16.05
N VAL A 169 4.46 -7.36 -16.90
CA VAL A 169 3.04 -7.41 -16.52
C VAL A 169 2.77 -8.75 -15.83
N LEU A 170 2.32 -8.71 -14.58
CA LEU A 170 1.98 -9.87 -13.76
C LEU A 170 0.50 -10.27 -13.88
N GLY A 171 -0.36 -9.30 -14.15
CA GLY A 171 -1.79 -9.51 -14.27
C GLY A 171 -2.59 -8.25 -14.57
#